data_9ddb844c06334172874ed7a8c9a83cb5
#
_entry.id   9ddb844c06334172874ed7a8c9a83cb5
#
_cell.length_a   1.000
_cell.length_b   1.000
_cell.length_c   1.000
_cell.angle_alpha   90.00
_cell.angle_beta   90.00
_cell.angle_gamma   90.00
#
_symmetry.space_group_name_H-M   'P 1'
#
loop_
_entity.id
_entity.type
_entity.pdbx_description
1 polymer ?
#
loop_
_entity_poly.entity_id
_entity_poly.type
_entity_poly.pdbx_seq_one_letter_code
_entity_poly.pdbx_strand_id
1 'polypeptide(L)'
;MQLVEFGYNIIRDRIKYIESLNKYAEKIHSDITSGKEKINFKYISTIKDLENIKENFYTLLEKNRSKDCDRGITSIGPHRDDFFVYINDIDTKSYGSQGQQRTAVLTMKFSSLEIIKELTGEFPVLLLDDVLSELDFNRK
;
A
#
# COMPACT_ATOMS: atom_id res chain seq x y z
N MET A 1 19.65 14.93 11.10
CA MET A 1 19.80 13.54 11.58
C MET A 1 19.41 12.60 10.42
N GLN A 2 20.36 11.78 9.97
CA GLN A 2 20.22 10.97 8.74
C GLN A 2 18.98 10.05 8.75
N LEU A 3 18.67 9.40 9.87
CA LEU A 3 17.54 8.49 9.99
C LEU A 3 16.20 9.17 9.67
N VAL A 4 16.01 10.41 10.14
CA VAL A 4 14.79 11.18 9.86
C VAL A 4 14.71 11.55 8.39
N GLU A 5 15.82 11.94 7.78
CA GLU A 5 15.86 12.32 6.36
C GLU A 5 15.52 11.15 5.44
N PHE A 6 16.18 9.99 5.65
CA PHE A 6 15.89 8.80 4.85
C PHE A 6 14.47 8.26 5.11
N GLY A 7 14.05 8.23 6.37
CA GLY A 7 12.70 7.79 6.72
C GLY A 7 11.61 8.69 6.13
N TYR A 8 11.82 10.01 6.14
CA TYR A 8 10.92 10.97 5.47
C TYR A 8 10.80 10.68 3.98
N ASN A 9 11.92 10.46 3.27
CA ASN A 9 11.88 10.19 1.84
C ASN A 9 11.10 8.90 1.55
N ILE A 10 11.32 7.83 2.33
CA ILE A 10 10.59 6.56 2.17
C ILE A 10 9.08 6.76 2.41
N ILE A 11 8.69 7.44 3.49
CA ILE A 11 7.27 7.68 3.81
C ILE A 11 6.60 8.49 2.70
N ARG A 12 7.23 9.59 2.27
CA ARG A 12 6.74 10.44 1.19
C ARG A 12 6.53 9.66 -0.11
N ASP A 13 7.51 8.83 -0.48
CA ASP A 13 7.44 8.06 -1.72
C ASP A 13 6.38 6.95 -1.64
N ARG A 14 6.19 6.34 -0.47
CA ARG A 14 5.09 5.40 -0.22
C ARG A 14 3.72 6.05 -0.32
N ILE A 15 3.54 7.24 0.25
CA ILE A 15 2.27 8.00 0.15
C ILE A 15 1.96 8.26 -1.33
N LYS A 16 2.91 8.80 -2.09
CA LYS A 16 2.75 9.08 -3.52
C LYS A 16 2.42 7.81 -4.32
N TYR A 17 3.09 6.70 -3.99
CA TYR A 17 2.81 5.42 -4.65
C TYR A 17 1.40 4.92 -4.38
N ILE A 18 0.91 5.00 -3.14
CA ILE A 18 -0.47 4.60 -2.79
C ILE A 18 -1.51 5.52 -3.45
N GLU A 19 -1.25 6.82 -3.53
CA GLU A 19 -2.10 7.76 -4.27
C GLU A 19 -2.17 7.39 -5.75
N SER A 20 -1.02 7.13 -6.38
CA SER A 20 -0.96 6.68 -7.77
C SER A 20 -1.64 5.33 -7.97
N LEU A 21 -1.49 4.41 -7.01
CA LEU A 21 -2.14 3.11 -7.04
C LEU A 21 -3.67 3.26 -7.05
N ASN A 22 -4.23 4.10 -6.16
CA ASN A 22 -5.66 4.37 -6.10
C ASN A 22 -6.20 5.00 -7.38
N LYS A 23 -5.44 5.87 -8.03
CA LYS A 23 -5.81 6.50 -9.32
C LYS A 23 -6.19 5.47 -10.39
N TYR A 24 -5.45 4.35 -10.45
CA TYR A 24 -5.69 3.29 -11.44
C TYR A 24 -6.59 2.17 -10.91
N ALA A 25 -6.51 1.89 -9.61
CA ALA A 25 -7.17 0.75 -9.00
C ALA A 25 -8.70 0.80 -9.10
N GLU A 26 -9.31 1.97 -8.98
CA GLU A 26 -10.76 2.11 -9.02
C GLU A 26 -11.33 1.58 -10.35
N LYS A 27 -10.75 2.00 -11.46
CA LYS A 27 -11.18 1.56 -12.80
C LYS A 27 -10.90 0.07 -13.01
N ILE A 28 -9.65 -0.36 -12.72
CA ILE A 28 -9.22 -1.75 -12.94
C ILE A 28 -10.06 -2.71 -12.09
N HIS A 29 -10.30 -2.38 -10.83
CA HIS A 29 -11.12 -3.23 -9.95
C HIS A 29 -12.58 -3.28 -10.39
N SER A 30 -13.13 -2.15 -10.83
CA SER A 30 -14.47 -2.09 -11.40
C SER A 30 -14.59 -2.98 -12.64
N ASP A 31 -13.61 -2.95 -13.54
CA ASP A 31 -13.59 -3.80 -14.73
C ASP A 31 -13.53 -5.29 -14.37
N ILE A 32 -12.70 -5.69 -13.40
CA ILE A 32 -12.57 -7.07 -12.94
C ILE A 32 -13.84 -7.57 -12.24
N THR A 33 -14.49 -6.71 -11.45
CA THR A 33 -15.67 -7.09 -10.63
C THR A 33 -17.00 -6.75 -11.28
N SER A 34 -17.00 -6.28 -12.54
CA SER A 34 -18.20 -5.81 -13.27
C SER A 34 -18.96 -4.73 -12.47
N GLY A 35 -18.21 -3.81 -11.86
CA GLY A 35 -18.75 -2.67 -11.11
C GLY A 35 -19.36 -3.01 -9.74
N LYS A 36 -19.24 -4.25 -9.27
CA LYS A 36 -19.87 -4.69 -8.01
C LYS A 36 -19.11 -4.27 -6.76
N GLU A 37 -17.83 -4.00 -6.86
CA GLU A 37 -16.96 -3.72 -5.72
C GLU A 37 -16.12 -2.46 -5.97
N LYS A 38 -15.90 -1.70 -4.89
CA LYS A 38 -14.98 -0.56 -4.87
C LYS A 38 -13.78 -0.91 -4.04
N ILE A 39 -12.57 -0.61 -4.54
CA ILE A 39 -11.32 -0.85 -3.85
C ILE A 39 -10.67 0.46 -3.43
N ASN A 40 -10.00 0.45 -2.28
CA ASN A 40 -9.17 1.56 -1.80
C ASN A 40 -7.96 1.04 -1.05
N PHE A 41 -6.79 1.58 -1.35
CA PHE A 41 -5.53 1.32 -0.66
C PHE A 41 -5.22 2.47 0.30
N LYS A 42 -4.86 2.16 1.54
CA LYS A 42 -4.56 3.16 2.57
C LYS A 42 -3.21 2.88 3.22
N TYR A 43 -2.31 3.86 3.16
CA TYR A 43 -1.06 3.82 3.90
C TYR A 43 -1.28 4.16 5.37
N ILE A 44 -0.71 3.36 6.26
CA ILE A 44 -0.78 3.56 7.71
C ILE A 44 0.63 3.77 8.24
N SER A 45 0.90 4.99 8.64
CA SER A 45 2.19 5.36 9.22
C SER A 45 2.15 5.37 10.74
N THR A 46 3.29 5.04 11.36
CA THR A 46 3.53 5.28 12.78
C THR A 46 3.59 6.78 13.10
N ILE A 47 3.80 7.61 12.09
CA ILE A 47 3.78 9.08 12.18
C ILE A 47 2.42 9.55 11.69
N LYS A 48 1.55 9.92 12.64
CA LYS A 48 0.13 10.23 12.34
C LYS A 48 -0.07 11.56 11.61
N ASP A 49 0.74 12.56 11.93
CA ASP A 49 0.69 13.86 11.27
C ASP A 49 1.66 13.85 10.09
N LEU A 50 1.08 13.77 8.89
CA LEU A 50 1.81 13.69 7.63
C LEU A 50 2.10 15.07 7.01
N GLU A 51 1.65 16.16 7.62
CA GLU A 51 1.98 17.51 7.14
C GLU A 51 3.41 17.92 7.53
N ASN A 52 3.83 17.55 8.77
CA ASN A 52 5.15 17.84 9.31
C ASN A 52 5.95 16.57 9.65
N ILE A 53 6.08 15.66 8.68
CA ILE A 53 6.67 14.32 8.89
C ILE A 53 8.03 14.39 9.56
N LYS A 54 8.96 15.26 9.11
CA LYS A 54 10.33 15.29 9.64
C LYS A 54 10.37 15.67 11.11
N GLU A 55 9.64 16.70 11.50
CA GLU A 55 9.60 17.20 12.87
C GLU A 55 8.93 16.19 13.80
N ASN A 56 7.79 15.65 13.37
CA ASN A 56 7.06 14.62 14.11
C ASN A 56 7.85 13.34 14.26
N PHE A 57 8.54 12.92 13.21
CA PHE A 57 9.40 11.74 13.26
C PHE A 57 10.56 11.92 14.25
N TYR A 58 11.23 13.06 14.20
CA TYR A 58 12.29 13.39 15.15
C TYR A 58 11.77 13.35 16.61
N THR A 59 10.66 14.05 16.86
CA THR A 59 10.05 14.13 18.20
C THR A 59 9.64 12.75 18.71
N LEU A 60 9.06 11.90 17.87
CA LEU A 60 8.67 10.54 18.24
C LEU A 60 9.87 9.64 18.50
N LEU A 61 10.95 9.76 17.74
CA LEU A 61 12.20 9.02 18.00
C LEU A 61 12.82 9.41 19.35
N GLU A 62 12.91 10.70 19.65
CA GLU A 62 13.43 11.19 20.94
C GLU A 62 12.55 10.71 22.11
N LYS A 63 11.23 10.82 21.97
CA LYS A 63 10.27 10.37 23.00
C LYS A 63 10.37 8.88 23.31
N ASN A 64 10.65 8.05 22.31
CA ASN A 64 10.71 6.60 22.47
C ASN A 64 12.13 6.08 22.73
N ARG A 65 13.15 6.94 22.68
CA ARG A 65 14.57 6.56 22.71
C ARG A 65 14.94 5.62 23.86
N SER A 66 14.54 5.94 25.09
CA SER A 66 14.87 5.09 26.26
C SER A 66 14.28 3.68 26.10
N LYS A 67 12.99 3.60 25.75
CA LYS A 67 12.29 2.30 25.55
C LYS A 67 12.88 1.50 24.40
N ASP A 68 13.27 2.17 23.34
CA ASP A 68 13.85 1.55 22.16
C ASP A 68 15.25 1.01 22.46
N CYS A 69 16.06 1.76 23.23
CA CYS A 69 17.36 1.30 23.71
C CYS A 69 17.24 0.07 24.63
N ASP A 70 16.31 0.10 25.59
CA ASP A 70 16.05 -1.00 26.51
C ASP A 70 15.62 -2.29 25.80
N ARG A 71 14.90 -2.15 24.67
CA ARG A 71 14.37 -3.27 23.88
C ARG A 71 15.28 -3.68 22.72
N GLY A 72 16.30 -2.89 22.39
CA GLY A 72 17.18 -3.11 21.25
C GLY A 72 16.46 -3.00 19.89
N ILE A 73 15.37 -2.21 19.82
CA ILE A 73 14.56 -2.05 18.59
C ILE A 73 14.19 -0.58 18.39
N THR A 74 13.95 -0.17 17.14
CA THR A 74 13.34 1.12 16.84
C THR A 74 11.85 0.91 16.61
N SER A 75 11.01 1.58 17.41
CA SER A 75 9.54 1.41 17.39
C SER A 75 8.81 2.34 16.41
N ILE A 76 9.48 3.38 15.92
CA ILE A 76 8.90 4.42 15.06
C ILE A 76 9.67 4.47 13.73
N GLY A 77 8.93 4.57 12.63
CA GLY A 77 9.50 4.77 11.30
C GLY A 77 8.94 3.83 10.24
N PRO A 78 9.37 3.99 8.97
CA PRO A 78 8.78 3.31 7.81
C PRO A 78 8.86 1.77 7.85
N HIS A 79 9.77 1.20 8.64
CA HIS A 79 9.86 -0.26 8.87
C HIS A 79 8.75 -0.81 9.78
N ARG A 80 7.97 0.07 10.42
CA ARG A 80 6.80 -0.26 11.25
C ARG A 80 5.48 0.13 10.59
N ASP A 81 5.56 0.83 9.48
CA ASP A 81 4.38 1.24 8.74
C ASP A 81 3.80 0.06 7.95
N ASP A 82 2.51 0.12 7.66
CA ASP A 82 1.78 -0.91 6.91
C ASP A 82 0.88 -0.25 5.86
N PHE A 83 0.24 -1.04 5.01
CA PHE A 83 -0.83 -0.57 4.17
C PHE A 83 -2.02 -1.53 4.25
N PHE A 84 -3.21 -0.98 4.08
CA PHE A 84 -4.45 -1.73 4.13
C PHE A 84 -5.17 -1.65 2.79
N VAL A 85 -5.89 -2.72 2.49
CA VAL A 85 -6.76 -2.83 1.31
C VAL A 85 -8.19 -2.94 1.79
N TYR A 86 -9.02 -2.01 1.34
CA TYR A 86 -10.44 -1.99 1.62
C TYR A 86 -11.22 -2.32 0.35
N ILE A 87 -12.20 -3.22 0.48
CA ILE A 87 -13.21 -3.48 -0.54
C ILE A 87 -14.56 -3.15 0.08
N ASN A 88 -15.30 -2.21 -0.53
CA ASN A 88 -16.56 -1.69 0.00
C ASN A 88 -16.44 -1.26 1.48
N ASP A 89 -15.33 -0.56 1.80
CA ASP A 89 -14.97 -0.06 3.14
C ASP A 89 -14.69 -1.16 4.20
N ILE A 90 -14.58 -2.41 3.79
CA ILE A 90 -14.25 -3.55 4.66
C ILE A 90 -12.77 -3.92 4.47
N ASP A 91 -12.02 -4.06 5.58
CA ASP A 91 -10.64 -4.54 5.54
C ASP A 91 -10.56 -5.94 4.94
N THR A 92 -9.96 -6.02 3.75
CA THR A 92 -9.92 -7.24 2.96
C THR A 92 -9.03 -8.32 3.59
N LYS A 93 -8.00 -7.93 4.34
CA LYS A 93 -7.09 -8.86 5.03
C LYS A 93 -7.80 -9.63 6.13
N SER A 94 -8.66 -8.94 6.90
CA SER A 94 -9.32 -9.49 8.09
C SER A 94 -10.68 -10.12 7.76
N TYR A 95 -11.41 -9.55 6.80
CA TYR A 95 -12.82 -9.88 6.57
C TYR A 95 -13.16 -10.17 5.10
N GLY A 96 -12.21 -10.00 4.18
CA GLY A 96 -12.43 -10.28 2.76
C GLY A 96 -12.53 -11.77 2.47
N SER A 97 -13.42 -12.14 1.54
CA SER A 97 -13.42 -13.50 0.99
C SER A 97 -12.12 -13.80 0.25
N GLN A 98 -11.79 -15.09 0.07
CA GLN A 98 -10.60 -15.48 -0.72
C GLN A 98 -10.63 -14.88 -2.13
N GLY A 99 -11.81 -14.84 -2.76
CA GLY A 99 -11.98 -14.21 -4.07
C GLY A 99 -11.68 -12.71 -4.05
N GLN A 100 -12.13 -11.98 -3.02
CA GLN A 100 -11.83 -10.56 -2.84
C GLN A 100 -10.34 -10.32 -2.60
N GLN A 101 -9.69 -11.14 -1.78
CA GLN A 101 -8.25 -11.02 -1.54
C GLN A 101 -7.44 -11.21 -2.83
N ARG A 102 -7.80 -12.23 -3.65
CA ARG A 102 -7.16 -12.48 -4.95
C ARG A 102 -7.40 -11.36 -5.95
N THR A 103 -8.63 -10.89 -6.04
CA THR A 103 -9.00 -9.78 -6.93
C THR A 103 -8.27 -8.50 -6.53
N ALA A 104 -8.13 -8.22 -5.22
CA ALA A 104 -7.36 -7.09 -4.71
C ALA A 104 -5.88 -7.16 -5.11
N VAL A 105 -5.26 -8.35 -5.01
CA VAL A 105 -3.85 -8.56 -5.43
C VAL A 105 -3.69 -8.34 -6.94
N LEU A 106 -4.62 -8.83 -7.76
CA LEU A 106 -4.59 -8.60 -9.21
C LEU A 106 -4.74 -7.13 -9.54
N THR A 107 -5.71 -6.45 -8.91
CA THR A 107 -5.92 -5.01 -9.06
C THR A 107 -4.66 -4.24 -8.73
N MET A 108 -4.00 -4.56 -7.62
CA MET A 108 -2.74 -3.92 -7.22
C MET A 108 -1.63 -4.14 -8.25
N LYS A 109 -1.47 -5.37 -8.75
CA LYS A 109 -0.47 -5.68 -9.78
C LYS A 109 -0.73 -4.91 -11.07
N PHE A 110 -1.96 -4.93 -11.59
CA PHE A 110 -2.30 -4.20 -12.82
C PHE A 110 -2.18 -2.69 -12.65
N SER A 111 -2.57 -2.13 -11.51
CA SER A 111 -2.37 -0.71 -11.21
C SER A 111 -0.88 -0.35 -11.18
N SER A 112 -0.03 -1.24 -10.66
CA SER A 112 1.42 -1.04 -10.68
C SER A 112 2.00 -1.03 -12.10
N LEU A 113 1.44 -1.82 -13.04
CA LEU A 113 1.86 -1.78 -14.46
C LEU A 113 1.57 -0.42 -15.08
N GLU A 114 0.39 0.16 -14.82
CA GLU A 114 0.04 1.48 -15.31
C GLU A 114 0.95 2.57 -14.74
N ILE A 115 1.32 2.48 -13.45
CA ILE A 115 2.29 3.40 -12.83
C ILE A 115 3.66 3.28 -13.53
N ILE A 116 4.15 2.06 -13.76
CA ILE A 116 5.43 1.85 -14.43
C ILE A 116 5.39 2.41 -15.85
N LYS A 117 4.30 2.14 -16.59
CA LYS A 117 4.10 2.70 -17.92
C LYS A 117 4.10 4.23 -17.92
N GLU A 118 3.42 4.86 -16.95
CA GLU A 118 3.43 6.34 -16.81
C GLU A 118 4.84 6.88 -16.58
N LEU A 119 5.67 6.16 -15.81
CA LEU A 119 7.03 6.57 -15.48
C LEU A 119 8.06 6.28 -16.59
N THR A 120 7.93 5.17 -17.32
CA THR A 120 8.92 4.68 -18.29
C THR A 120 8.52 4.86 -19.74
N GLY A 121 7.22 5.09 -20.01
CA GLY A 121 6.66 5.13 -21.35
C GLY A 121 6.34 3.75 -21.95
N GLU A 122 6.73 2.66 -21.30
CA GLU A 122 6.58 1.29 -21.79
C GLU A 122 5.91 0.38 -20.76
N PHE A 123 5.14 -0.60 -21.23
CA PHE A 123 4.62 -1.64 -20.35
C PHE A 123 5.71 -2.63 -19.95
N PRO A 124 5.85 -2.94 -18.66
CA PRO A 124 6.74 -4.00 -18.22
C PRO A 124 6.18 -5.37 -18.55
N VAL A 125 7.05 -6.39 -18.60
CA VAL A 125 6.64 -7.78 -18.69
C VAL A 125 6.14 -8.24 -17.31
N LEU A 126 4.88 -8.68 -17.25
CA LEU A 126 4.28 -9.22 -16.05
C LEU A 126 4.41 -10.74 -16.02
N LEU A 127 5.08 -11.28 -15.01
CA LEU A 127 5.11 -12.72 -14.73
C LEU A 127 4.04 -13.02 -13.68
N LEU A 128 3.04 -13.80 -14.08
CA LEU A 128 1.97 -14.29 -13.20
C LEU A 128 2.19 -15.77 -12.96
N ASP A 129 2.56 -16.13 -11.73
CA ASP A 129 2.64 -17.50 -11.27
C ASP A 129 1.30 -17.85 -10.59
N ASP A 130 0.62 -18.89 -11.06
CA ASP A 130 -0.63 -19.51 -10.56
C ASP A 130 -1.83 -18.60 -10.21
N VAL A 131 -1.72 -17.30 -10.40
CA VAL A 131 -2.80 -16.35 -10.04
C VAL A 131 -4.03 -16.51 -10.95
N LEU A 132 -3.82 -16.95 -12.21
CA LEU A 132 -4.90 -17.12 -13.20
C LEU A 132 -5.60 -18.48 -13.11
N SER A 133 -4.94 -19.52 -12.60
CA SER A 133 -5.51 -20.87 -12.48
C SER A 133 -6.68 -20.94 -11.50
N GLU A 134 -6.77 -19.95 -10.60
CA GLU A 134 -7.76 -19.90 -9.54
C GLU A 134 -8.82 -18.80 -9.73
N LEU A 135 -8.77 -18.06 -10.85
CA LEU A 135 -9.86 -17.18 -11.24
C LEU A 135 -11.01 -18.01 -11.78
N ASP A 136 -12.09 -18.03 -11.02
CA ASP A 136 -13.33 -18.67 -11.45
C ASP A 136 -13.91 -17.87 -12.62
N PHE A 137 -13.67 -18.34 -13.86
CA PHE A 137 -14.20 -17.77 -15.10
C PHE A 137 -15.74 -17.81 -15.17
N ASN A 138 -16.42 -18.38 -14.18
CA ASN A 138 -17.86 -18.58 -14.11
C ASN A 138 -18.62 -17.54 -13.27
N ARG A 139 -17.98 -16.44 -12.82
CA ARG A 139 -18.74 -15.30 -12.28
C ARG A 139 -19.36 -14.49 -13.44
N LYS A 140 -20.39 -15.12 -14.08
CA LYS A 140 -21.36 -14.39 -14.92
C LYS A 140 -22.33 -13.60 -14.04
#